data_c60fb98220daf2c29dc8d9600a11f7e9
#
_entry.id   c60fb98220daf2c29dc8d9600a11f7e9
#
_cell.length_a   1.000
_cell.length_b   1.000
_cell.length_c   1.000
_cell.angle_alpha   90.00
_cell.angle_beta   90.00
_cell.angle_gamma   90.00
#
_symmetry.space_group_name_H-M   'P 1'
#
loop_
_entity.id
_entity.type
_entity.pdbx_description
1 polymer ?
#
loop_
_entity_poly.entity_id
_entity_poly.type
_entity_poly.pdbx_seq_one_letter_code
_entity_poly.pdbx_strand_id
1 'polypeptide(L)'
;MNADIMAVEKFIAAEKLQEITTTNMFSKGSSEPDPNGLVSYEIFGDPSSGKRKEQFAYIDLGALFVHPFAYEVLVSLKKIIGQVVLGDGDFFIRDGEIQKVNNKNIPNPTDDVGAGPVWLRNHLAEVDFKNKSGSETVADRINFIKTSTPEELFTSKWLVIPAFYRDVDVYSSKKNDINIMYQFLISQAGVIRNTKSIFNDEYVVTDAHKNIQKKLIEMFDYFLTFTAGTKTFMQQHVLGKGTDYSARMVISTPRINTEHPEDMEVDFGHTAAPLSMILDLFAPFIHYGFKDFINGKLNGSKFVYTRNAKGEIERVELADNWEDCLLKDNIQKLIEMYVDSKEHRLDYFTLEAKDGRRVPLSYISSAGVSTDPLVELKDVTCRPLTLCELFYIIATKYCAGKYIETTRYPVEDRNNTFPSLPNIIPFYKTERRVIDGVEYKRFPVITKEDIEDIENMGRKFQDTLRMFPTFLPALGADFDGDQTSCNGVFTKNSGCGEYIYSPANWINIGGGTMRSTGDIVAHTLYALTKLHSE
;
A
#
# COMPACT_ATOMS: atom_id res chain seq x y z
N MET A 1 -5.01 -1.81 28.20
CA MET A 1 -3.68 -1.64 27.60
C MET A 1 -2.69 -2.22 28.59
N ASN A 2 -1.82 -3.14 28.18
CA ASN A 2 -0.90 -3.79 29.12
C ASN A 2 0.19 -2.80 29.53
N ALA A 3 0.30 -2.51 30.81
CA ALA A 3 1.30 -1.59 31.37
C ALA A 3 2.75 -2.02 31.05
N ASP A 4 2.97 -3.31 30.87
CA ASP A 4 4.28 -3.89 30.52
C ASP A 4 4.91 -3.32 29.23
N ILE A 5 4.08 -2.83 28.30
CA ILE A 5 4.56 -2.23 27.04
C ILE A 5 5.20 -0.84 27.27
N MET A 6 4.96 -0.24 28.43
CA MET A 6 5.43 1.12 28.73
C MET A 6 6.78 1.16 29.47
N ALA A 7 7.25 0.04 29.98
CA ALA A 7 8.51 -0.02 30.73
C ALA A 7 9.73 0.00 29.79
N VAL A 8 10.03 1.17 29.22
CA VAL A 8 11.13 1.39 28.28
C VAL A 8 12.46 0.85 28.81
N GLU A 9 12.74 1.04 30.08
CA GLU A 9 13.98 0.57 30.71
C GLU A 9 14.06 -0.95 30.81
N LYS A 10 12.94 -1.62 31.09
CA LYS A 10 12.85 -3.09 31.09
C LYS A 10 13.06 -3.66 29.69
N PHE A 11 12.45 -3.03 28.67
CA PHE A 11 12.63 -3.41 27.27
C PHE A 11 14.10 -3.28 26.85
N ILE A 12 14.72 -2.13 27.11
CA ILE A 12 16.13 -1.87 26.79
C ILE A 12 17.05 -2.90 27.46
N ALA A 13 16.79 -3.22 28.72
CA ALA A 13 17.59 -4.20 29.46
C ALA A 13 17.41 -5.62 28.92
N ALA A 14 16.17 -6.02 28.58
CA ALA A 14 15.87 -7.34 28.02
C ALA A 14 16.52 -7.56 26.65
N GLU A 15 16.46 -6.56 25.77
CA GLU A 15 16.99 -6.62 24.41
C GLU A 15 18.51 -6.30 24.32
N LYS A 16 19.17 -5.90 25.40
CA LYS A 16 20.59 -5.52 25.45
C LYS A 16 20.96 -4.48 24.40
N LEU A 17 20.15 -3.43 24.29
CA LEU A 17 20.31 -2.38 23.28
C LEU A 17 21.56 -1.53 23.53
N GLN A 18 22.08 -0.93 22.45
CA GLN A 18 23.24 -0.02 22.50
C GLN A 18 22.79 1.44 22.65
N GLU A 19 23.60 2.24 23.34
CA GLU A 19 23.38 3.67 23.54
C GLU A 19 23.83 4.48 22.34
N ILE A 20 23.01 5.47 21.94
CA ILE A 20 23.39 6.51 20.98
C ILE A 20 23.95 7.70 21.77
N THR A 21 25.21 8.04 21.54
CA THR A 21 25.93 9.06 22.32
C THR A 21 26.23 10.34 21.57
N THR A 22 26.13 10.36 20.26
CA THR A 22 26.47 11.52 19.42
C THR A 22 25.30 12.02 18.58
N THR A 23 25.25 13.34 18.39
CA THR A 23 24.33 14.00 17.46
C THR A 23 24.79 13.92 16.00
N ASN A 24 26.05 13.52 15.75
CA ASN A 24 26.58 13.40 14.40
C ASN A 24 25.88 12.25 13.67
N MET A 25 25.44 12.51 12.44
CA MET A 25 24.91 11.46 11.56
C MET A 25 26.04 10.73 10.84
N PHE A 26 27.07 11.47 10.44
CA PHE A 26 28.23 10.99 9.70
C PHE A 26 29.52 11.36 10.41
N SER A 27 30.56 10.57 10.21
CA SER A 27 31.91 10.83 10.70
C SER A 27 32.47 12.10 10.07
N LYS A 28 33.26 12.86 10.84
CA LYS A 28 33.80 14.14 10.35
C LYS A 28 34.64 13.95 9.08
N GLY A 29 34.23 14.63 8.00
CA GLY A 29 34.91 14.59 6.71
C GLY A 29 34.68 13.31 5.89
N SER A 30 33.73 12.48 6.26
CA SER A 30 33.37 11.25 5.56
C SER A 30 31.89 11.19 5.30
N SER A 31 31.46 10.41 4.28
CA SER A 31 30.07 10.02 4.06
C SER A 31 29.67 8.76 4.85
N GLU A 32 30.59 8.20 5.62
CA GLU A 32 30.30 7.03 6.46
C GLU A 32 29.54 7.43 7.73
N PRO A 33 28.53 6.66 8.15
CA PRO A 33 27.81 6.90 9.39
C PRO A 33 28.75 6.92 10.62
N ASP A 34 28.46 7.82 11.56
CA ASP A 34 29.17 7.82 12.83
C ASP A 34 28.90 6.53 13.60
N PRO A 35 29.91 5.81 14.11
CA PRO A 35 29.73 4.52 14.81
C PRO A 35 28.77 4.56 15.99
N ASN A 36 28.71 5.69 16.71
CA ASN A 36 27.85 5.91 17.86
C ASN A 36 26.63 6.80 17.55
N GLY A 37 26.37 7.04 16.27
CA GLY A 37 25.34 7.95 15.77
C GLY A 37 24.03 7.27 15.44
N LEU A 38 23.03 8.10 15.14
CA LEU A 38 21.66 7.68 14.86
C LEU A 38 21.51 6.74 13.65
N VAL A 39 22.44 6.75 12.69
CA VAL A 39 22.39 5.91 11.48
C VAL A 39 23.56 4.92 11.38
N SER A 40 24.25 4.70 12.48
CA SER A 40 25.41 3.81 12.62
C SER A 40 25.18 2.44 11.97
N TYR A 41 26.20 1.98 11.21
CA TYR A 41 26.20 0.61 10.67
C TYR A 41 26.57 -0.43 11.74
N GLU A 42 27.33 -0.05 12.74
CA GLU A 42 27.71 -0.94 13.84
C GLU A 42 26.48 -1.28 14.70
N ILE A 43 25.65 -0.28 15.02
CA ILE A 43 24.46 -0.43 15.84
C ILE A 43 23.32 -1.07 15.03
N PHE A 44 22.99 -0.49 13.87
CA PHE A 44 21.77 -0.85 13.13
C PHE A 44 22.02 -1.77 11.92
N GLY A 45 23.27 -2.04 11.56
CA GLY A 45 23.62 -2.74 10.32
C GLY A 45 23.64 -1.83 9.08
N ASP A 46 24.21 -2.33 7.99
CA ASP A 46 24.23 -1.64 6.71
C ASP A 46 22.85 -1.61 6.03
N PRO A 47 22.62 -0.80 4.98
CA PRO A 47 21.33 -0.66 4.32
C PRO A 47 20.74 -1.95 3.74
N SER A 48 21.58 -2.93 3.41
CA SER A 48 21.16 -4.23 2.88
C SER A 48 20.84 -5.26 3.98
N SER A 49 21.20 -4.97 5.23
CA SER A 49 21.07 -5.88 6.37
C SER A 49 19.65 -5.91 6.93
N GLY A 50 19.14 -7.12 7.20
CA GLY A 50 17.89 -7.31 7.97
C GLY A 50 17.95 -6.67 9.36
N LYS A 51 19.13 -6.61 9.98
CA LYS A 51 19.37 -5.95 11.26
C LYS A 51 18.89 -4.50 11.25
N ARG A 52 19.02 -3.78 10.12
CA ARG A 52 18.61 -2.38 9.99
C ARG A 52 17.11 -2.15 10.17
N LYS A 53 16.28 -3.17 9.90
CA LYS A 53 14.81 -3.13 10.06
C LYS A 53 14.35 -3.46 11.47
N GLU A 54 15.15 -4.19 12.24
CA GLU A 54 14.73 -4.80 13.49
C GLU A 54 15.46 -4.22 14.71
N GLN A 55 16.69 -3.72 14.54
CA GLN A 55 17.53 -3.29 15.64
C GLN A 55 17.10 -1.94 16.19
N PHE A 56 16.71 -1.93 17.46
CA PHE A 56 16.51 -0.73 18.27
C PHE A 56 17.82 -0.29 18.96
N ALA A 57 17.84 0.95 19.41
CA ALA A 57 18.86 1.52 20.26
C ALA A 57 18.21 2.40 21.36
N TYR A 58 18.98 3.06 22.20
CA TYR A 58 18.43 3.99 23.18
C TYR A 58 19.28 5.24 23.36
N ILE A 59 18.67 6.28 23.90
CA ILE A 59 19.31 7.52 24.37
C ILE A 59 19.15 7.57 25.89
N ASP A 60 20.26 7.74 26.62
CA ASP A 60 20.24 8.07 28.03
C ASP A 60 19.92 9.57 28.19
N LEU A 61 18.80 9.89 28.83
CA LEU A 61 18.34 11.26 29.02
C LEU A 61 19.07 12.02 30.16
N GLY A 62 19.87 11.32 30.95
CA GLY A 62 20.65 11.88 32.06
C GLY A 62 19.84 12.31 33.29
N ALA A 63 18.53 12.15 33.25
CA ALA A 63 17.60 12.44 34.35
C ALA A 63 16.30 11.65 34.20
N LEU A 64 15.46 11.71 35.25
CA LEU A 64 14.13 11.07 35.25
C LEU A 64 13.08 11.98 34.62
N PHE A 65 12.22 11.43 33.78
CA PHE A 65 11.12 12.09 33.10
C PHE A 65 9.83 11.29 33.27
N VAL A 66 8.67 11.96 33.11
CA VAL A 66 7.38 11.26 33.04
C VAL A 66 7.22 10.71 31.63
N HIS A 67 6.89 9.41 31.51
CA HIS A 67 6.58 8.81 30.23
C HIS A 67 5.42 9.56 29.56
N PRO A 68 5.48 9.93 28.27
CA PRO A 68 4.46 10.78 27.63
C PRO A 68 3.02 10.29 27.77
N PHE A 69 2.79 8.98 27.63
CA PHE A 69 1.46 8.42 27.85
C PHE A 69 1.00 8.56 29.30
N ALA A 70 1.87 8.31 30.26
CA ALA A 70 1.55 8.55 31.68
C ALA A 70 1.29 10.03 31.97
N TYR A 71 2.05 10.92 31.34
CA TYR A 71 1.83 12.37 31.41
C TYR A 71 0.43 12.76 30.91
N GLU A 72 0.02 12.26 29.76
CA GLU A 72 -1.32 12.50 29.20
C GLU A 72 -2.42 12.04 30.14
N VAL A 73 -2.29 10.80 30.69
CA VAL A 73 -3.25 10.26 31.65
C VAL A 73 -3.30 11.09 32.92
N LEU A 74 -2.15 11.39 33.52
CA LEU A 74 -2.04 12.18 34.76
C LEU A 74 -2.62 13.60 34.60
N VAL A 75 -2.29 14.30 33.52
CA VAL A 75 -2.78 15.66 33.24
C VAL A 75 -4.28 15.65 32.93
N SER A 76 -4.79 14.60 32.28
CA SER A 76 -6.24 14.46 32.07
C SER A 76 -7.03 14.28 33.37
N LEU A 77 -6.42 13.65 34.38
CA LEU A 77 -7.03 13.49 35.71
C LEU A 77 -6.87 14.75 36.56
N LYS A 78 -5.68 15.37 36.57
CA LYS A 78 -5.39 16.62 37.31
C LYS A 78 -4.47 17.53 36.49
N LYS A 79 -5.00 18.60 35.90
CA LYS A 79 -4.24 19.55 35.06
C LYS A 79 -3.03 20.19 35.74
N ILE A 80 -3.05 20.31 37.08
CA ILE A 80 -1.95 20.90 37.85
C ILE A 80 -0.66 20.06 37.72
N ILE A 81 -0.77 18.75 37.48
CA ILE A 81 0.38 17.85 37.32
C ILE A 81 1.25 18.29 36.12
N GLY A 82 0.65 18.83 35.07
CA GLY A 82 1.42 19.38 33.94
C GLY A 82 2.37 20.52 34.37
N GLN A 83 1.94 21.39 35.29
CA GLN A 83 2.81 22.44 35.81
C GLN A 83 3.88 21.88 36.75
N VAL A 84 3.56 20.88 37.56
CA VAL A 84 4.52 20.17 38.43
C VAL A 84 5.63 19.57 37.60
N VAL A 85 5.29 18.76 36.59
CA VAL A 85 6.26 18.06 35.73
C VAL A 85 7.16 19.02 34.98
N LEU A 86 6.62 20.15 34.52
CA LEU A 86 7.38 21.18 33.80
C LEU A 86 8.15 22.13 34.74
N GLY A 87 8.02 21.99 36.06
CA GLY A 87 8.70 22.88 37.00
C GLY A 87 8.19 24.32 36.94
N ASP A 88 6.89 24.54 36.67
CA ASP A 88 6.30 25.89 36.57
C ASP A 88 5.91 26.44 37.94
N GLY A 89 6.80 26.38 38.91
CA GLY A 89 6.62 26.86 40.29
C GLY A 89 6.87 25.73 41.29
N ASP A 90 6.67 26.03 42.57
CA ASP A 90 6.79 25.10 43.69
C ASP A 90 5.43 24.58 44.10
N PHE A 91 5.37 23.32 44.51
CA PHE A 91 4.15 22.60 44.84
C PHE A 91 4.34 21.80 46.13
N PHE A 92 3.21 21.56 46.80
CA PHE A 92 3.14 20.67 47.96
C PHE A 92 1.82 19.91 47.95
N ILE A 93 1.71 18.83 48.74
CA ILE A 93 0.47 18.04 48.84
C ILE A 93 -0.18 18.28 50.21
N ARG A 94 -1.48 18.56 50.18
CA ARG A 94 -2.31 18.66 51.40
C ARG A 94 -3.65 17.99 51.14
N ASP A 95 -4.04 17.10 52.06
CA ASP A 95 -5.30 16.34 51.99
C ASP A 95 -5.50 15.60 50.64
N GLY A 96 -4.41 15.06 50.03
CA GLY A 96 -4.44 14.37 48.75
C GLY A 96 -4.51 15.25 47.52
N GLU A 97 -4.48 16.59 47.71
CA GLU A 97 -4.53 17.54 46.59
C GLU A 97 -3.20 18.29 46.43
N ILE A 98 -2.73 18.38 45.18
CA ILE A 98 -1.53 19.14 44.83
C ILE A 98 -1.89 20.62 44.82
N GLN A 99 -1.14 21.43 45.56
CA GLN A 99 -1.32 22.88 45.64
C GLN A 99 -0.06 23.60 45.22
N LYS A 100 -0.23 24.67 44.42
CA LYS A 100 0.88 25.55 44.02
C LYS A 100 1.14 26.55 45.14
N VAL A 101 2.42 26.71 45.50
CA VAL A 101 2.84 27.74 46.49
C VAL A 101 2.55 29.12 45.94
N ASN A 102 1.77 29.89 46.71
CA ASN A 102 1.44 31.27 46.43
C ASN A 102 0.98 31.97 47.71
N ASN A 103 0.66 33.26 47.63
CA ASN A 103 0.21 34.05 48.79
C ASN A 103 -1.05 33.52 49.52
N LYS A 104 -1.82 32.61 48.88
CA LYS A 104 -3.01 31.99 49.48
C LYS A 104 -2.75 30.58 49.97
N ASN A 105 -1.85 29.86 49.30
CA ASN A 105 -1.48 28.49 49.60
C ASN A 105 -0.05 28.49 50.11
N ILE A 106 0.12 28.67 51.42
CA ILE A 106 1.40 28.68 52.11
C ILE A 106 1.65 27.26 52.67
N PRO A 107 2.78 26.62 52.36
CA PRO A 107 3.13 25.31 52.92
C PRO A 107 3.43 25.42 54.40
N ASN A 108 3.15 24.34 55.15
CA ASN A 108 3.61 24.22 56.53
C ASN A 108 5.13 23.93 56.54
N PRO A 109 5.84 24.17 57.65
CA PRO A 109 7.26 23.88 57.76
C PRO A 109 7.63 22.38 57.58
N THR A 110 6.65 21.49 57.68
CA THR A 110 6.78 20.03 57.53
C THR A 110 6.37 19.55 56.15
N ASP A 111 5.78 20.42 55.30
CA ASP A 111 5.36 20.03 53.98
C ASP A 111 6.59 19.95 53.07
N ASP A 112 6.75 18.85 52.31
CA ASP A 112 7.80 18.74 51.31
C ASP A 112 7.42 19.53 50.05
N VAL A 113 8.19 20.59 49.79
CA VAL A 113 7.94 21.55 48.71
C VAL A 113 8.90 21.27 47.57
N GLY A 114 8.35 21.10 46.36
CA GLY A 114 9.20 20.86 45.17
C GLY A 114 8.41 20.82 43.88
N ALA A 115 9.11 20.47 42.82
CA ALA A 115 8.59 20.34 41.47
C ALA A 115 9.40 19.31 40.65
N GLY A 116 8.90 19.03 39.47
CA GLY A 116 9.57 18.16 38.50
C GLY A 116 9.22 16.67 38.64
N PRO A 117 9.71 15.84 37.71
CA PRO A 117 9.37 14.41 37.65
C PRO A 117 9.80 13.62 38.88
N VAL A 118 10.96 13.97 39.47
CA VAL A 118 11.49 13.27 40.66
C VAL A 118 10.60 13.53 41.87
N TRP A 119 10.22 14.80 42.11
CA TRP A 119 9.31 15.16 43.18
C TRP A 119 7.95 14.47 43.00
N LEU A 120 7.39 14.53 41.77
CA LEU A 120 6.13 13.85 41.47
C LEU A 120 6.19 12.36 41.71
N ARG A 121 7.29 11.68 41.31
CA ARG A 121 7.45 10.25 41.53
C ARG A 121 7.38 9.89 43.02
N ASN A 122 8.04 10.69 43.85
CA ASN A 122 8.11 10.42 45.29
C ASN A 122 6.74 10.61 46.00
N HIS A 123 5.92 11.52 45.48
CA HIS A 123 4.66 11.93 46.11
C HIS A 123 3.40 11.47 45.35
N LEU A 124 3.54 10.72 44.25
CA LEU A 124 2.39 10.33 43.42
C LEU A 124 1.38 9.47 44.22
N ALA A 125 1.86 8.63 45.14
CA ALA A 125 1.01 7.80 45.98
C ALA A 125 0.14 8.60 46.96
N GLU A 126 0.54 9.83 47.31
CA GLU A 126 -0.18 10.71 48.20
C GLU A 126 -1.31 11.46 47.49
N VAL A 127 -1.33 11.47 46.14
CA VAL A 127 -2.31 12.19 45.36
C VAL A 127 -3.62 11.42 45.27
N ASP A 128 -4.72 12.05 45.67
CA ASP A 128 -6.04 11.45 45.56
C ASP A 128 -6.70 11.72 44.21
N PHE A 129 -6.90 10.65 43.43
CA PHE A 129 -7.57 10.68 42.14
C PHE A 129 -9.02 10.21 42.29
N LYS A 130 -9.99 11.15 42.13
CA LYS A 130 -11.43 10.90 42.29
C LYS A 130 -12.16 10.88 40.95
N ASN A 131 -12.96 9.85 40.71
CA ASN A 131 -13.89 9.83 39.57
C ASN A 131 -15.19 10.57 39.93
N LYS A 132 -15.20 11.89 39.76
CA LYS A 132 -16.37 12.74 40.03
C LYS A 132 -17.45 12.60 38.94
N SER A 133 -17.12 12.19 37.76
CA SER A 133 -18.04 12.10 36.60
C SER A 133 -18.76 10.76 36.48
N GLY A 134 -18.30 9.73 37.19
CA GLY A 134 -18.79 8.36 36.99
C GLY A 134 -18.41 7.74 35.66
N SER A 135 -17.56 8.40 34.85
CA SER A 135 -17.14 7.91 33.54
C SER A 135 -16.23 6.68 33.67
N GLU A 136 -16.51 5.64 32.89
CA GLU A 136 -15.70 4.44 32.80
C GLU A 136 -14.26 4.76 32.36
N THR A 137 -14.08 5.63 31.39
CA THR A 137 -12.75 6.08 30.92
C THR A 137 -11.93 6.73 32.05
N VAL A 138 -12.56 7.50 32.94
CA VAL A 138 -11.87 8.08 34.09
C VAL A 138 -11.52 7.01 35.12
N ALA A 139 -12.40 6.04 35.34
CA ALA A 139 -12.13 4.89 36.21
C ALA A 139 -10.92 4.08 35.70
N ASP A 140 -10.86 3.80 34.41
CA ASP A 140 -9.74 3.08 33.76
C ASP A 140 -8.41 3.83 33.90
N ARG A 141 -8.42 5.16 33.71
CA ARG A 141 -7.23 6.00 33.88
C ARG A 141 -6.72 5.99 35.33
N ILE A 142 -7.63 6.08 36.31
CA ILE A 142 -7.29 5.99 37.73
C ILE A 142 -6.73 4.59 38.05
N ASN A 143 -7.36 3.54 37.54
CA ASN A 143 -6.90 2.18 37.73
C ASN A 143 -5.50 1.98 37.12
N PHE A 144 -5.25 2.50 35.91
CA PHE A 144 -3.93 2.47 35.27
C PHE A 144 -2.86 3.08 36.19
N ILE A 145 -3.07 4.29 36.73
CA ILE A 145 -2.09 4.93 37.64
C ILE A 145 -1.86 4.10 38.91
N LYS A 146 -2.91 3.51 39.45
CA LYS A 146 -2.81 2.71 40.69
C LYS A 146 -2.14 1.34 40.53
N THR A 147 -2.26 0.77 39.33
CA THR A 147 -1.70 -0.59 39.05
C THR A 147 -0.33 -0.53 38.41
N SER A 148 0.05 0.63 37.81
CA SER A 148 1.37 0.78 37.17
C SER A 148 2.48 0.95 38.19
N THR A 149 3.64 0.39 37.90
CA THR A 149 4.86 0.58 38.69
C THR A 149 5.50 1.94 38.39
N PRO A 150 6.32 2.51 39.27
CA PRO A 150 7.04 3.76 38.98
C PRO A 150 7.90 3.69 37.71
N GLU A 151 8.46 2.54 37.36
CA GLU A 151 9.27 2.30 36.17
C GLU A 151 8.44 2.32 34.88
N GLU A 152 7.13 2.11 34.97
CA GLU A 152 6.20 2.20 33.85
C GLU A 152 5.68 3.64 33.63
N LEU A 153 5.65 4.42 34.69
CA LEU A 153 5.18 5.80 34.62
C LEU A 153 6.31 6.80 34.34
N PHE A 154 7.55 6.45 34.70
CA PHE A 154 8.71 7.32 34.60
C PHE A 154 9.84 6.62 33.84
N THR A 155 10.64 7.36 33.10
CA THR A 155 11.78 6.83 32.35
C THR A 155 12.98 7.77 32.39
N SER A 156 14.18 7.21 32.42
CA SER A 156 15.46 7.92 32.26
C SER A 156 16.09 7.68 30.88
N LYS A 157 15.50 6.79 30.08
CA LYS A 157 15.98 6.40 28.77
C LYS A 157 14.88 6.48 27.73
N TRP A 158 15.24 6.74 26.47
CA TRP A 158 14.29 6.80 25.38
C TRP A 158 14.70 5.89 24.24
N LEU A 159 13.73 5.15 23.69
CA LEU A 159 13.95 4.22 22.58
C LEU A 159 14.20 4.97 21.27
N VAL A 160 15.18 4.47 20.53
CA VAL A 160 15.46 4.88 19.15
C VAL A 160 15.02 3.75 18.23
N ILE A 161 14.05 4.05 17.37
CA ILE A 161 13.51 3.08 16.41
C ILE A 161 14.57 2.68 15.37
N PRO A 162 14.43 1.52 14.71
CA PRO A 162 15.38 1.05 13.72
C PRO A 162 15.66 2.08 12.62
N ALA A 163 16.90 2.13 12.16
CA ALA A 163 17.36 3.15 11.20
C ALA A 163 16.60 3.07 9.86
N PHE A 164 16.15 1.88 9.46
CA PHE A 164 15.37 1.68 8.23
C PHE A 164 14.17 2.64 8.10
N TYR A 165 13.46 2.92 9.20
CA TYR A 165 12.25 3.78 9.19
C TYR A 165 12.56 5.28 9.23
N ARG A 166 13.83 5.66 9.37
CA ARG A 166 14.30 7.04 9.51
C ARG A 166 15.64 7.27 8.81
N ASP A 167 15.92 6.44 7.83
CA ASP A 167 17.20 6.51 7.09
C ASP A 167 17.36 7.87 6.39
N VAL A 168 18.59 8.24 6.17
CA VAL A 168 18.97 9.50 5.56
C VAL A 168 19.50 9.18 4.18
N ASP A 169 18.91 9.79 3.17
CA ASP A 169 19.49 9.78 1.84
C ASP A 169 20.73 10.69 1.83
N VAL A 170 21.88 10.09 1.56
CA VAL A 170 23.17 10.78 1.52
C VAL A 170 23.20 11.89 0.46
N TYR A 171 22.38 11.75 -0.58
CA TYR A 171 22.33 12.68 -1.72
C TYR A 171 21.28 13.78 -1.56
N SER A 172 20.29 13.60 -0.69
CA SER A 172 19.31 14.63 -0.39
C SER A 172 19.67 15.35 0.90
N SER A 173 19.60 16.67 0.90
CA SER A 173 19.73 17.47 2.12
C SER A 173 18.55 17.35 3.07
N LYS A 174 17.55 16.54 2.74
CA LYS A 174 16.34 16.32 3.54
C LYS A 174 16.65 15.46 4.76
N LYS A 175 16.59 16.05 5.93
CA LYS A 175 16.64 15.33 7.21
C LYS A 175 15.25 14.78 7.54
N ASN A 176 15.20 13.57 8.06
CA ASN A 176 13.96 13.02 8.60
C ASN A 176 13.66 13.72 9.95
N ASP A 177 12.42 14.20 10.13
CA ASP A 177 12.02 14.98 11.31
C ASP A 177 12.28 14.24 12.63
N ILE A 178 12.10 12.92 12.65
CA ILE A 178 12.36 12.10 13.83
C ILE A 178 13.85 12.10 14.23
N ASN A 179 14.75 12.14 13.26
CA ASN A 179 16.19 12.25 13.55
C ASN A 179 16.53 13.60 14.16
N ILE A 180 15.87 14.68 13.75
CA ILE A 180 16.04 16.01 14.35
C ILE A 180 15.58 15.99 15.82
N MET A 181 14.45 15.31 16.11
CA MET A 181 13.97 15.16 17.48
C MET A 181 14.92 14.35 18.34
N TYR A 182 15.49 13.25 17.84
CA TYR A 182 16.51 12.48 18.55
C TYR A 182 17.80 13.28 18.79
N GLN A 183 18.30 14.01 17.78
CA GLN A 183 19.45 14.89 17.94
C GLN A 183 19.24 15.94 19.03
N PHE A 184 18.03 16.50 19.10
CA PHE A 184 17.66 17.44 20.16
C PHE A 184 17.73 16.78 21.55
N LEU A 185 17.16 15.57 21.72
CA LEU A 185 17.22 14.83 22.99
C LEU A 185 18.66 14.55 23.42
N ILE A 186 19.50 14.07 22.52
CA ILE A 186 20.92 13.80 22.79
C ILE A 186 21.66 15.08 23.23
N SER A 187 21.41 16.19 22.53
CA SER A 187 22.02 17.48 22.86
C SER A 187 21.63 17.97 24.25
N GLN A 188 20.33 17.95 24.57
CA GLN A 188 19.83 18.40 25.87
C GLN A 188 20.23 17.46 27.02
N ALA A 189 20.26 16.15 26.78
CA ALA A 189 20.78 15.18 27.74
C ALA A 189 22.28 15.41 28.03
N GLY A 190 23.03 15.78 26.98
CA GLY A 190 24.44 16.22 27.14
C GLY A 190 24.57 17.45 28.03
N VAL A 191 23.70 18.43 27.90
CA VAL A 191 23.67 19.61 28.80
C VAL A 191 23.44 19.18 30.24
N ILE A 192 22.47 18.32 30.53
CA ILE A 192 22.19 17.84 31.90
C ILE A 192 23.42 17.13 32.49
N ARG A 193 24.03 16.21 31.72
CA ARG A 193 25.19 15.43 32.18
C ARG A 193 26.42 16.32 32.47
N ASN A 194 26.73 17.24 31.53
CA ASN A 194 27.89 18.10 31.64
C ASN A 194 27.73 19.16 32.73
N THR A 195 26.54 19.76 32.85
CA THR A 195 26.29 20.82 33.86
C THR A 195 26.33 20.26 35.29
N LYS A 196 25.75 19.04 35.52
CA LYS A 196 25.85 18.35 36.82
C LYS A 196 27.32 18.04 37.21
N SER A 197 28.19 17.84 36.25
CA SER A 197 29.59 17.48 36.50
C SER A 197 30.52 18.68 36.66
N ILE A 198 30.18 19.85 36.10
CA ILE A 198 31.11 21.00 35.99
C ILE A 198 30.61 22.23 36.73
N PHE A 199 29.33 22.53 36.64
CA PHE A 199 28.71 23.72 37.21
C PHE A 199 27.42 23.33 37.91
N ASN A 200 27.25 23.65 39.18
CA ASN A 200 26.02 23.46 39.92
C ASN A 200 24.96 24.51 39.53
N ASP A 201 24.79 24.78 38.22
CA ASP A 201 23.83 25.76 37.71
C ASP A 201 22.46 25.10 37.55
N GLU A 202 21.67 25.24 38.60
CA GLU A 202 20.35 24.66 38.74
C GLU A 202 19.36 25.19 37.70
N TYR A 203 19.55 26.43 37.25
CA TYR A 203 18.66 27.06 36.23
C TYR A 203 18.81 26.40 34.85
N VAL A 204 20.03 26.21 34.37
CA VAL A 204 20.30 25.57 33.06
C VAL A 204 19.83 24.13 33.06
N VAL A 205 20.00 23.40 34.16
CA VAL A 205 19.52 22.03 34.30
C VAL A 205 18.00 22.00 34.27
N THR A 206 17.33 22.94 34.94
CA THR A 206 15.86 23.01 34.97
C THR A 206 15.28 23.27 33.59
N ASP A 207 15.88 24.20 32.82
CA ASP A 207 15.42 24.49 31.47
C ASP A 207 15.64 23.31 30.50
N ALA A 208 16.77 22.63 30.60
CA ALA A 208 17.05 21.41 29.82
C ALA A 208 16.06 20.29 30.17
N HIS A 209 15.70 20.09 31.43
CA HIS A 209 14.66 19.13 31.84
C HIS A 209 13.32 19.46 31.21
N LYS A 210 12.89 20.72 31.29
CA LYS A 210 11.63 21.19 30.70
C LYS A 210 11.59 20.97 29.17
N ASN A 211 12.70 21.24 28.50
CA ASN A 211 12.83 21.08 27.05
C ASN A 211 12.79 19.60 26.64
N ILE A 212 13.46 18.70 27.37
CA ILE A 212 13.39 17.27 27.12
C ILE A 212 11.96 16.76 27.33
N GLN A 213 11.32 17.08 28.47
CA GLN A 213 9.95 16.62 28.74
C GLN A 213 8.97 17.05 27.65
N LYS A 214 9.05 18.30 27.18
CA LYS A 214 8.23 18.79 26.07
C LYS A 214 8.52 18.02 24.78
N LYS A 215 9.81 17.79 24.49
CA LYS A 215 10.21 17.07 23.27
C LYS A 215 9.79 15.61 23.30
N LEU A 216 9.80 14.95 24.46
CA LEU A 216 9.28 13.58 24.62
C LEU A 216 7.79 13.51 24.31
N ILE A 217 7.00 14.48 24.78
CA ILE A 217 5.56 14.56 24.50
C ILE A 217 5.34 14.79 23.00
N GLU A 218 6.03 15.78 22.40
CA GLU A 218 5.95 16.08 20.97
C GLU A 218 6.31 14.85 20.11
N MET A 219 7.36 14.11 20.51
CA MET A 219 7.80 12.90 19.82
C MET A 219 6.78 11.76 19.96
N PHE A 220 6.15 11.63 21.10
CA PHE A 220 5.09 10.65 21.31
C PHE A 220 3.87 10.97 20.47
N ASP A 221 3.44 12.24 20.42
CA ASP A 221 2.36 12.69 19.54
C ASP A 221 2.70 12.46 18.06
N TYR A 222 3.96 12.69 17.66
CA TYR A 222 4.43 12.37 16.31
C TYR A 222 4.28 10.88 16.01
N PHE A 223 4.67 9.99 16.93
CA PHE A 223 4.46 8.55 16.76
C PHE A 223 2.98 8.16 16.71
N LEU A 224 2.13 8.79 17.51
CA LEU A 224 0.69 8.56 17.43
C LEU A 224 0.12 8.97 16.07
N THR A 225 0.52 10.13 15.54
CA THR A 225 0.10 10.56 14.20
C THR A 225 0.66 9.66 13.10
N PHE A 226 1.82 9.05 13.33
CA PHE A 226 2.43 8.09 12.42
C PHE A 226 1.74 6.73 12.43
N THR A 227 1.11 6.35 13.55
CA THR A 227 0.46 5.04 13.75
C THR A 227 -1.06 5.09 13.70
N ALA A 228 -1.69 6.21 14.07
CA ALA A 228 -3.14 6.37 14.14
C ALA A 228 -3.70 7.20 12.99
N GLY A 229 -4.76 6.72 12.34
CA GLY A 229 -5.47 7.41 11.25
C GLY A 229 -5.27 6.77 9.88
N THR A 230 -6.15 7.10 8.93
CA THR A 230 -6.26 6.42 7.62
C THR A 230 -5.09 6.67 6.66
N LYS A 231 -4.32 7.73 6.88
CA LYS A 231 -3.17 8.10 6.02
C LYS A 231 -1.82 7.84 6.68
N THR A 232 -1.78 7.04 7.74
CA THR A 232 -0.58 6.80 8.52
C THR A 232 0.23 5.64 7.97
N PHE A 233 1.50 5.55 8.39
CA PHE A 233 2.40 4.46 8.01
C PHE A 233 1.82 3.08 8.36
N MET A 234 1.25 2.94 9.56
CA MET A 234 0.66 1.67 10.00
C MET A 234 -0.52 1.26 9.11
N GLN A 235 -1.40 2.20 8.78
CA GLN A 235 -2.55 1.92 7.91
C GLN A 235 -2.13 1.63 6.47
N GLN A 236 -1.17 2.38 5.93
CA GLN A 236 -0.79 2.27 4.52
C GLN A 236 0.23 1.15 4.24
N HIS A 237 1.16 0.89 5.16
CA HIS A 237 2.31 0.02 4.89
C HIS A 237 2.38 -1.25 5.75
N VAL A 238 1.66 -1.29 6.88
CA VAL A 238 1.63 -2.47 7.76
C VAL A 238 0.28 -3.16 7.74
N LEU A 239 -0.81 -2.42 7.98
CA LEU A 239 -2.18 -2.95 7.96
C LEU A 239 -2.78 -2.92 6.55
N GLY A 240 -2.48 -1.87 5.79
CA GLY A 240 -2.86 -1.75 4.39
C GLY A 240 -1.99 -2.63 3.52
N LYS A 241 -2.41 -3.85 3.29
CA LYS A 241 -1.82 -4.74 2.29
C LYS A 241 -2.61 -4.60 1.00
N GLY A 242 -1.90 -4.51 -0.14
CA GLY A 242 -2.53 -4.68 -1.44
C GLY A 242 -3.25 -6.04 -1.47
N THR A 243 -4.51 -6.04 -1.87
CA THR A 243 -5.24 -7.29 -2.10
C THR A 243 -4.68 -7.92 -3.37
N ASP A 244 -4.25 -9.18 -3.29
CA ASP A 244 -3.81 -9.92 -4.47
C ASP A 244 -4.98 -10.03 -5.47
N TYR A 245 -4.67 -10.02 -6.76
CA TYR A 245 -5.68 -10.10 -7.83
C TYR A 245 -6.69 -8.96 -7.79
N SER A 246 -6.22 -7.77 -7.49
CA SER A 246 -7.00 -6.53 -7.52
C SER A 246 -6.29 -5.46 -8.35
N ALA A 247 -7.07 -4.56 -8.93
CA ALA A 247 -6.56 -3.42 -9.67
C ALA A 247 -7.31 -2.16 -9.28
N ARG A 248 -6.64 -1.01 -9.41
CA ARG A 248 -7.28 0.29 -9.26
C ARG A 248 -7.18 1.05 -10.57
N MET A 249 -8.34 1.45 -11.11
CA MET A 249 -8.42 2.02 -12.44
C MET A 249 -9.22 3.32 -12.41
N VAL A 250 -8.79 4.27 -13.23
CA VAL A 250 -9.59 5.46 -13.55
C VAL A 250 -10.75 5.01 -14.44
N ILE A 251 -11.94 5.52 -14.18
CA ILE A 251 -13.11 5.28 -15.04
C ILE A 251 -13.19 6.33 -16.15
N SER A 252 -13.63 5.91 -17.32
CA SER A 252 -13.78 6.78 -18.49
C SER A 252 -15.04 6.46 -19.29
N THR A 253 -15.42 7.39 -20.14
CA THR A 253 -16.58 7.27 -21.02
C THR A 253 -16.43 6.12 -22.02
N PRO A 254 -17.40 5.21 -22.15
CA PRO A 254 -17.38 4.16 -23.16
C PRO A 254 -17.58 4.72 -24.57
N ARG A 255 -17.13 3.97 -25.56
CA ARG A 255 -17.46 4.24 -26.97
C ARG A 255 -18.84 3.64 -27.25
N ILE A 256 -19.79 4.48 -27.56
CA ILE A 256 -21.18 4.11 -27.86
C ILE A 256 -21.55 4.20 -29.34
N ASN A 257 -20.69 4.82 -30.16
CA ASN A 257 -20.90 4.93 -31.59
C ASN A 257 -20.40 3.67 -32.30
N THR A 258 -21.25 2.65 -32.35
CA THR A 258 -21.01 1.41 -33.09
C THR A 258 -22.15 1.18 -34.08
N GLU A 259 -21.83 0.61 -35.24
CA GLU A 259 -22.85 0.30 -36.27
C GLU A 259 -23.81 -0.80 -35.80
N HIS A 260 -23.32 -1.69 -34.94
CA HIS A 260 -24.12 -2.80 -34.39
C HIS A 260 -24.13 -2.78 -32.87
N PRO A 261 -25.29 -3.00 -32.21
CA PRO A 261 -25.37 -3.07 -30.75
C PRO A 261 -24.43 -4.11 -30.10
N GLU A 262 -24.14 -5.20 -30.82
CA GLU A 262 -23.24 -6.27 -30.36
C GLU A 262 -21.77 -5.84 -30.27
N ASP A 263 -21.41 -4.74 -30.93
CA ASP A 263 -20.06 -4.19 -30.92
C ASP A 263 -19.85 -3.12 -29.85
N MET A 264 -20.90 -2.79 -29.09
CA MET A 264 -20.77 -1.87 -27.95
C MET A 264 -19.74 -2.39 -26.95
N GLU A 265 -18.87 -1.51 -26.49
CA GLU A 265 -17.82 -1.87 -25.53
C GLU A 265 -18.41 -2.26 -24.16
N VAL A 266 -19.53 -1.66 -23.80
CA VAL A 266 -20.22 -1.86 -22.52
C VAL A 266 -21.70 -2.08 -22.73
N ASP A 267 -22.29 -2.86 -21.84
CA ASP A 267 -23.73 -2.99 -21.66
C ASP A 267 -24.06 -3.17 -20.18
N PHE A 268 -25.32 -3.42 -19.87
CA PHE A 268 -25.78 -3.56 -18.48
C PHE A 268 -25.02 -4.62 -17.66
N GLY A 269 -24.60 -5.70 -18.26
CA GLY A 269 -23.88 -6.79 -17.59
C GLY A 269 -22.35 -6.77 -17.85
N HIS A 270 -21.86 -5.84 -18.66
CA HIS A 270 -20.49 -5.85 -19.12
C HIS A 270 -19.78 -4.50 -18.90
N THR A 271 -18.53 -4.60 -18.52
CA THR A 271 -17.61 -3.46 -18.36
C THR A 271 -16.42 -3.63 -19.29
N ALA A 272 -16.06 -2.60 -20.03
CA ALA A 272 -14.88 -2.67 -20.89
C ALA A 272 -13.60 -2.50 -20.04
N ALA A 273 -12.83 -3.56 -19.99
CA ALA A 273 -11.62 -3.66 -19.18
C ALA A 273 -10.37 -3.72 -20.04
N PRO A 274 -9.33 -2.93 -19.75
CA PRO A 274 -8.05 -3.03 -20.47
C PRO A 274 -7.40 -4.41 -20.23
N LEU A 275 -6.73 -4.91 -21.25
CA LEU A 275 -6.05 -6.22 -21.15
C LEU A 275 -5.05 -6.26 -20.00
N SER A 276 -4.30 -5.18 -19.75
CA SER A 276 -3.36 -5.07 -18.62
C SER A 276 -4.02 -5.37 -17.28
N MET A 277 -5.21 -4.82 -17.03
CA MET A 277 -5.95 -5.09 -15.81
C MET A 277 -6.39 -6.57 -15.71
N ILE A 278 -6.80 -7.17 -16.81
CA ILE A 278 -7.23 -8.58 -16.82
C ILE A 278 -6.06 -9.52 -16.50
N LEU A 279 -4.86 -9.18 -16.96
CA LEU A 279 -3.65 -9.95 -16.66
C LEU A 279 -3.34 -9.98 -15.15
N ASP A 280 -3.52 -8.85 -14.46
CA ASP A 280 -3.33 -8.76 -13.01
C ASP A 280 -4.44 -9.48 -12.23
N LEU A 281 -5.72 -9.19 -12.57
CA LEU A 281 -6.85 -9.76 -11.87
C LEU A 281 -6.94 -11.27 -11.96
N PHE A 282 -6.55 -11.82 -13.11
CA PHE A 282 -6.67 -13.25 -13.39
C PHE A 282 -5.32 -13.94 -13.62
N ALA A 283 -4.25 -13.43 -13.04
CA ALA A 283 -2.90 -13.95 -13.21
C ALA A 283 -2.76 -15.48 -13.10
N PRO A 284 -3.39 -16.19 -12.14
CA PRO A 284 -3.31 -17.65 -12.08
C PRO A 284 -3.84 -18.36 -13.34
N PHE A 285 -4.91 -17.82 -13.93
CA PHE A 285 -5.49 -18.38 -15.17
C PHE A 285 -4.64 -18.03 -16.38
N ILE A 286 -4.03 -16.86 -16.38
CA ILE A 286 -3.09 -16.44 -17.41
C ILE A 286 -1.83 -17.31 -17.37
N HIS A 287 -1.27 -17.59 -16.19
CA HIS A 287 -0.13 -18.49 -16.02
C HIS A 287 -0.42 -19.89 -16.56
N TYR A 288 -1.60 -20.44 -16.23
CA TYR A 288 -2.03 -21.73 -16.75
C TYR A 288 -2.20 -21.68 -18.28
N GLY A 289 -2.91 -20.67 -18.77
CA GLY A 289 -3.19 -20.50 -20.19
C GLY A 289 -1.94 -20.28 -21.03
N PHE A 290 -0.94 -19.58 -20.48
CA PHE A 290 0.35 -19.39 -21.14
C PHE A 290 1.07 -20.73 -21.32
N LYS A 291 1.13 -21.55 -20.28
CA LYS A 291 1.71 -22.90 -20.35
C LYS A 291 0.99 -23.77 -21.37
N ASP A 292 -0.35 -23.76 -21.34
CA ASP A 292 -1.17 -24.54 -22.27
C ASP A 292 -0.96 -24.08 -23.73
N PHE A 293 -0.87 -22.77 -23.97
CA PHE A 293 -0.61 -22.22 -25.30
C PHE A 293 0.77 -22.67 -25.82
N ILE A 294 1.83 -22.50 -25.03
CA ILE A 294 3.21 -22.85 -25.44
C ILE A 294 3.31 -24.35 -25.70
N ASN A 295 2.83 -25.19 -24.77
CA ASN A 295 2.86 -26.64 -24.90
C ASN A 295 2.01 -27.12 -26.09
N GLY A 296 0.86 -26.49 -26.33
CA GLY A 296 0.02 -26.80 -27.49
C GLY A 296 0.69 -26.48 -28.82
N LYS A 297 1.42 -25.35 -28.90
CA LYS A 297 2.15 -24.96 -30.11
C LYS A 297 3.38 -25.83 -30.35
N LEU A 298 4.12 -26.21 -29.32
CA LEU A 298 5.28 -27.10 -29.44
C LEU A 298 4.89 -28.54 -29.63
N ASN A 299 3.76 -28.99 -29.09
CA ASN A 299 3.28 -30.37 -29.18
C ASN A 299 4.34 -31.43 -28.90
N GLY A 300 5.17 -31.22 -27.86
CA GLY A 300 6.30 -32.08 -27.50
C GLY A 300 7.55 -31.89 -28.33
N SER A 301 7.57 -31.01 -29.31
CA SER A 301 8.74 -30.71 -30.13
C SER A 301 9.73 -29.82 -29.41
N LYS A 302 11.02 -30.08 -29.58
CA LYS A 302 12.12 -29.22 -29.08
C LYS A 302 12.69 -28.30 -30.18
N PHE A 303 11.90 -28.00 -31.17
CA PHE A 303 12.29 -27.14 -32.28
C PHE A 303 11.10 -26.30 -32.73
N VAL A 304 11.40 -25.19 -33.39
CA VAL A 304 10.43 -24.31 -34.05
C VAL A 304 10.84 -24.06 -35.48
N TYR A 305 9.89 -23.60 -36.29
CA TYR A 305 10.15 -23.14 -37.65
C TYR A 305 10.20 -21.63 -37.69
N THR A 306 11.17 -21.07 -38.40
CA THR A 306 11.31 -19.63 -38.62
C THR A 306 11.78 -19.34 -40.04
N ARG A 307 11.82 -18.06 -40.43
CA ARG A 307 12.46 -17.65 -41.69
C ARG A 307 13.88 -17.18 -41.43
N ASN A 308 14.80 -17.63 -42.23
CA ASN A 308 16.18 -17.16 -42.22
C ASN A 308 16.28 -15.77 -42.93
N ALA A 309 17.48 -15.18 -42.93
CA ALA A 309 17.75 -13.90 -43.59
C ALA A 309 17.50 -13.94 -45.12
N LYS A 310 17.41 -15.09 -45.73
CA LYS A 310 17.08 -15.26 -47.16
C LYS A 310 15.58 -15.44 -47.40
N GLY A 311 14.78 -15.47 -46.37
CA GLY A 311 13.33 -15.68 -46.45
C GLY A 311 12.91 -17.16 -46.56
N GLU A 312 13.85 -18.09 -46.45
CA GLU A 312 13.59 -19.55 -46.51
C GLU A 312 13.15 -20.05 -45.14
N ILE A 313 12.24 -21.03 -45.12
CA ILE A 313 11.78 -21.64 -43.86
C ILE A 313 12.88 -22.60 -43.37
N GLU A 314 13.35 -22.37 -42.17
CA GLU A 314 14.33 -23.22 -41.48
C GLU A 314 13.76 -23.79 -40.18
N ARG A 315 14.23 -24.96 -39.81
CA ARG A 315 13.98 -25.60 -38.51
C ARG A 315 15.10 -25.22 -37.55
N VAL A 316 14.72 -24.68 -36.38
CA VAL A 316 15.67 -24.26 -35.36
C VAL A 316 15.42 -25.01 -34.06
N GLU A 317 16.46 -25.61 -33.47
CA GLU A 317 16.36 -26.29 -32.18
C GLU A 317 16.35 -25.28 -31.03
N LEU A 318 15.47 -25.48 -30.06
CA LEU A 318 15.37 -24.67 -28.85
C LEU A 318 16.52 -24.96 -27.90
N ALA A 319 16.92 -24.00 -27.11
CA ALA A 319 17.90 -24.15 -26.03
C ALA A 319 17.45 -25.25 -25.05
N ASP A 320 18.39 -25.89 -24.36
CA ASP A 320 18.06 -26.98 -23.42
C ASP A 320 17.22 -26.48 -22.22
N ASN A 321 17.30 -25.21 -21.89
CA ASN A 321 16.56 -24.55 -20.84
C ASN A 321 15.31 -23.76 -21.33
N TRP A 322 14.81 -24.02 -22.53
CA TRP A 322 13.65 -23.30 -23.09
C TRP A 322 12.41 -23.36 -22.18
N GLU A 323 12.28 -24.42 -21.37
CA GLU A 323 11.16 -24.59 -20.41
C GLU A 323 11.19 -23.58 -19.27
N ASP A 324 12.30 -22.86 -19.07
CA ASP A 324 12.39 -21.80 -18.07
C ASP A 324 11.36 -20.69 -18.31
N CYS A 325 10.96 -20.45 -19.57
CA CYS A 325 9.89 -19.52 -19.90
C CYS A 325 8.52 -19.93 -19.30
N LEU A 326 8.34 -21.20 -18.93
CA LEU A 326 7.12 -21.73 -18.31
C LEU A 326 7.15 -21.63 -16.78
N LEU A 327 8.25 -21.21 -16.17
CA LEU A 327 8.31 -20.98 -14.72
C LEU A 327 7.40 -19.82 -14.35
N LYS A 328 6.73 -19.97 -13.20
CA LYS A 328 5.77 -18.97 -12.72
C LYS A 328 6.38 -17.57 -12.68
N ASP A 329 7.59 -17.44 -12.15
CA ASP A 329 8.26 -16.14 -11.97
C ASP A 329 8.62 -15.50 -13.32
N ASN A 330 8.93 -16.28 -14.34
CA ASN A 330 9.24 -15.75 -15.66
C ASN A 330 7.98 -15.33 -16.43
N ILE A 331 6.88 -16.07 -16.29
CA ILE A 331 5.58 -15.63 -16.82
C ILE A 331 5.12 -14.37 -16.10
N GLN A 332 5.30 -14.29 -14.78
CA GLN A 332 4.95 -13.12 -14.00
C GLN A 332 5.74 -11.88 -14.45
N LYS A 333 7.05 -12.01 -14.71
CA LYS A 333 7.87 -10.92 -15.27
C LYS A 333 7.38 -10.46 -16.65
N LEU A 334 6.91 -11.37 -17.51
CA LEU A 334 6.32 -10.99 -18.80
C LEU A 334 5.00 -10.21 -18.61
N ILE A 335 4.17 -10.60 -17.64
CA ILE A 335 2.95 -9.88 -17.28
C ILE A 335 3.30 -8.48 -16.77
N GLU A 336 4.23 -8.39 -15.82
CA GLU A 336 4.70 -7.11 -15.26
C GLU A 336 5.26 -6.19 -16.35
N MET A 337 6.09 -6.72 -17.23
CA MET A 337 6.63 -5.97 -18.38
C MET A 337 5.51 -5.43 -19.29
N TYR A 338 4.47 -6.23 -19.55
CA TYR A 338 3.31 -5.81 -20.33
C TYR A 338 2.47 -4.75 -19.60
N VAL A 339 2.27 -4.90 -18.30
CA VAL A 339 1.43 -4.00 -17.48
C VAL A 339 2.12 -2.66 -17.28
N ASP A 340 3.39 -2.68 -16.90
CA ASP A 340 4.14 -1.49 -16.48
C ASP A 340 4.60 -0.62 -17.65
N SER A 341 4.89 -1.24 -18.82
CA SER A 341 5.39 -0.51 -19.98
C SER A 341 4.58 -0.76 -21.25
N LYS A 342 3.98 0.32 -21.78
CA LYS A 342 3.25 0.26 -23.06
C LYS A 342 4.15 -0.05 -24.26
N GLU A 343 5.41 0.31 -24.19
CA GLU A 343 6.40 0.10 -25.25
C GLU A 343 6.63 -1.39 -25.53
N HIS A 344 6.60 -2.22 -24.47
CA HIS A 344 6.81 -3.67 -24.59
C HIS A 344 5.56 -4.46 -25.00
N ARG A 345 4.38 -3.82 -25.06
CA ARG A 345 3.12 -4.53 -25.40
C ARG A 345 3.08 -5.06 -26.83
N LEU A 346 3.82 -4.43 -27.73
CA LEU A 346 3.94 -4.85 -29.14
C LEU A 346 5.22 -5.64 -29.43
N ASP A 347 6.05 -5.95 -28.43
CA ASP A 347 7.21 -6.84 -28.60
C ASP A 347 6.75 -8.21 -29.03
N TYR A 348 7.55 -8.86 -29.89
CA TYR A 348 7.29 -10.23 -30.30
C TYR A 348 7.64 -11.23 -29.21
N PHE A 349 6.76 -12.20 -28.98
CA PHE A 349 7.09 -13.31 -28.11
C PHE A 349 8.07 -14.27 -28.78
N THR A 350 9.23 -14.50 -28.18
CA THR A 350 10.32 -15.32 -28.72
C THR A 350 10.88 -16.27 -27.68
N LEU A 351 11.36 -17.42 -28.12
CA LEU A 351 12.10 -18.40 -27.32
C LEU A 351 13.59 -18.35 -27.69
N GLU A 352 14.43 -18.82 -26.79
CA GLU A 352 15.87 -18.94 -27.04
C GLU A 352 16.19 -20.26 -27.78
N ALA A 353 16.99 -20.14 -28.83
CA ALA A 353 17.49 -21.26 -29.62
C ALA A 353 18.87 -21.69 -29.12
N LYS A 354 19.29 -22.93 -29.45
CA LYS A 354 20.64 -23.46 -29.09
C LYS A 354 21.80 -22.63 -29.63
N ASP A 355 21.58 -21.95 -30.73
CA ASP A 355 22.57 -21.05 -31.35
C ASP A 355 22.58 -19.64 -30.74
N GLY A 356 21.80 -19.40 -29.66
CA GLY A 356 21.67 -18.10 -28.96
C GLY A 356 20.75 -17.09 -29.64
N ARG A 357 20.15 -17.43 -30.79
CA ARG A 357 19.17 -16.57 -31.44
C ARG A 357 17.84 -16.58 -30.67
N ARG A 358 17.10 -15.48 -30.74
CA ARG A 358 15.70 -15.37 -30.31
C ARG A 358 14.79 -15.71 -31.49
N VAL A 359 13.97 -16.76 -31.37
CA VAL A 359 13.09 -17.25 -32.44
C VAL A 359 11.63 -17.21 -32.04
N PRO A 360 10.74 -16.70 -32.91
CA PRO A 360 9.30 -16.68 -32.64
C PRO A 360 8.72 -18.10 -32.57
N LEU A 361 7.75 -18.30 -31.68
CA LEU A 361 7.02 -19.55 -31.54
C LEU A 361 5.81 -19.62 -32.48
N SER A 362 5.12 -18.52 -32.66
CA SER A 362 3.85 -18.45 -33.41
C SER A 362 3.81 -17.25 -34.31
N TYR A 363 3.05 -17.37 -35.38
CA TYR A 363 2.89 -16.36 -36.41
C TYR A 363 1.43 -16.03 -36.62
N ILE A 364 1.17 -14.83 -37.08
CA ILE A 364 -0.15 -14.37 -37.52
C ILE A 364 -0.06 -13.96 -38.98
N SER A 365 -1.02 -14.42 -39.77
CA SER A 365 -1.23 -14.02 -41.15
C SER A 365 -2.62 -13.41 -41.35
N SER A 366 -2.93 -13.04 -42.58
CA SER A 366 -4.29 -12.63 -42.94
C SER A 366 -5.32 -13.74 -42.74
N ALA A 367 -4.89 -15.02 -42.80
CA ALA A 367 -5.74 -16.19 -42.58
C ALA A 367 -6.00 -16.50 -41.10
N GLY A 368 -5.16 -16.01 -40.19
CA GLY A 368 -5.31 -16.21 -38.76
C GLY A 368 -4.03 -16.63 -38.04
N VAL A 369 -4.19 -17.27 -36.87
CA VAL A 369 -3.13 -17.94 -36.12
C VAL A 369 -3.37 -19.43 -36.20
N SER A 370 -2.45 -20.15 -36.80
CA SER A 370 -2.56 -21.60 -36.93
C SER A 370 -1.83 -22.34 -35.82
N THR A 371 -2.27 -23.56 -35.53
CA THR A 371 -1.52 -24.55 -34.74
C THR A 371 -0.31 -25.08 -35.47
N ASP A 372 -0.32 -25.05 -36.81
CA ASP A 372 0.80 -25.44 -37.65
C ASP A 372 1.56 -24.21 -38.16
N PRO A 373 2.73 -23.87 -37.58
CA PRO A 373 3.53 -22.72 -38.00
C PRO A 373 4.04 -22.84 -39.45
N LEU A 374 4.13 -24.03 -40.01
CA LEU A 374 4.52 -24.20 -41.43
C LEU A 374 3.45 -23.69 -42.40
N VAL A 375 2.17 -23.74 -42.02
CA VAL A 375 1.08 -23.20 -42.82
C VAL A 375 1.15 -21.68 -42.85
N GLU A 376 1.33 -21.07 -41.69
CA GLU A 376 1.43 -19.61 -41.56
C GLU A 376 2.69 -19.06 -42.23
N LEU A 377 3.83 -19.74 -42.10
CA LEU A 377 5.09 -19.31 -42.71
C LEU A 377 5.10 -19.38 -44.27
N LYS A 378 4.15 -20.06 -44.89
CA LYS A 378 3.96 -19.96 -46.34
C LYS A 378 3.42 -18.64 -46.82
N ASP A 379 2.67 -17.93 -45.94
CA ASP A 379 2.20 -16.59 -46.23
C ASP A 379 3.34 -15.59 -46.05
N VAL A 380 3.73 -14.91 -47.10
CA VAL A 380 4.83 -13.91 -47.08
C VAL A 380 4.53 -12.72 -46.22
N THR A 381 3.26 -12.47 -45.93
CA THR A 381 2.77 -11.36 -45.10
C THR A 381 2.73 -11.71 -43.62
N CYS A 382 3.00 -12.95 -43.25
CA CYS A 382 2.96 -13.38 -41.85
C CYS A 382 4.06 -12.68 -41.04
N ARG A 383 3.73 -12.39 -39.79
CA ARG A 383 4.64 -11.84 -38.79
C ARG A 383 4.52 -12.61 -37.48
N PRO A 384 5.53 -12.54 -36.59
CA PRO A 384 5.41 -13.11 -35.26
C PRO A 384 4.25 -12.48 -34.47
N LEU A 385 3.68 -13.26 -33.53
CA LEU A 385 2.72 -12.76 -32.57
C LEU A 385 3.37 -11.78 -31.61
N THR A 386 2.68 -10.65 -31.39
CA THR A 386 3.05 -9.71 -30.33
C THR A 386 2.56 -10.19 -28.96
N LEU A 387 3.13 -9.66 -27.89
CA LEU A 387 2.65 -9.93 -26.52
C LEU A 387 1.17 -9.54 -26.34
N CYS A 388 0.73 -8.45 -27.00
CA CYS A 388 -0.67 -8.02 -26.97
C CYS A 388 -1.61 -9.11 -27.53
N GLU A 389 -1.28 -9.65 -28.70
CA GLU A 389 -2.08 -10.70 -29.33
C GLU A 389 -2.04 -12.00 -28.53
N LEU A 390 -0.86 -12.41 -28.07
CA LEU A 390 -0.67 -13.60 -27.25
C LEU A 390 -1.51 -13.55 -25.97
N PHE A 391 -1.35 -12.49 -25.20
CA PHE A 391 -2.08 -12.34 -23.95
C PHE A 391 -3.59 -12.18 -24.17
N TYR A 392 -4.01 -11.52 -25.25
CA TYR A 392 -5.42 -11.43 -25.59
C TYR A 392 -6.04 -12.80 -25.91
N ILE A 393 -5.34 -13.64 -26.68
CA ILE A 393 -5.77 -15.02 -26.95
C ILE A 393 -5.94 -15.80 -25.64
N ILE A 394 -4.93 -15.75 -24.76
CA ILE A 394 -4.93 -16.44 -23.49
C ILE A 394 -6.06 -15.92 -22.58
N ALA A 395 -6.14 -14.60 -22.40
CA ALA A 395 -7.13 -13.98 -21.53
C ALA A 395 -8.57 -14.29 -21.99
N THR A 396 -8.86 -14.19 -23.30
CA THR A 396 -10.18 -14.50 -23.84
C THR A 396 -10.56 -15.95 -23.59
N LYS A 397 -9.63 -16.89 -23.77
CA LYS A 397 -9.90 -18.33 -23.60
C LYS A 397 -10.09 -18.71 -22.12
N TYR A 398 -9.20 -18.23 -21.23
CA TYR A 398 -9.13 -18.72 -19.84
C TYR A 398 -9.87 -17.84 -18.82
N CYS A 399 -10.17 -16.59 -19.17
CA CYS A 399 -10.98 -15.71 -18.32
C CYS A 399 -12.45 -15.62 -18.75
N ALA A 400 -12.86 -16.34 -19.80
CA ALA A 400 -14.23 -16.36 -20.27
C ALA A 400 -15.24 -16.73 -19.16
N GLY A 401 -16.29 -15.90 -19.01
CA GLY A 401 -17.35 -16.11 -18.03
C GLY A 401 -16.96 -15.85 -16.57
N LYS A 402 -15.77 -15.25 -16.32
CA LYS A 402 -15.36 -14.79 -15.00
C LYS A 402 -15.77 -13.33 -14.82
N TYR A 403 -16.31 -13.02 -13.64
CA TYR A 403 -16.75 -11.69 -13.31
C TYR A 403 -15.63 -10.86 -12.69
N ILE A 404 -15.72 -9.55 -12.84
CA ILE A 404 -15.00 -8.57 -12.05
C ILE A 404 -15.99 -7.89 -11.12
N GLU A 405 -15.59 -7.65 -9.88
CA GLU A 405 -16.31 -6.86 -8.91
C GLU A 405 -15.70 -5.47 -8.86
N THR A 406 -16.49 -4.45 -9.15
CA THR A 406 -16.04 -3.05 -9.21
C THR A 406 -16.62 -2.28 -8.05
N THR A 407 -15.76 -1.61 -7.28
CA THR A 407 -16.12 -0.84 -6.09
C THR A 407 -15.57 0.56 -6.16
N ARG A 408 -16.39 1.57 -5.87
CA ARG A 408 -15.93 2.95 -5.65
C ARG A 408 -15.95 3.28 -4.16
N TYR A 409 -14.87 3.88 -3.68
CA TYR A 409 -14.77 4.37 -2.31
C TYR A 409 -15.09 5.87 -2.20
N PRO A 410 -15.74 6.34 -1.08
CA PRO A 410 -16.16 5.55 0.07
C PRO A 410 -17.35 4.62 -0.24
N VAL A 411 -17.38 3.45 0.40
CA VAL A 411 -18.55 2.55 0.32
C VAL A 411 -19.55 3.01 1.37
N GLU A 412 -20.66 3.58 0.92
CA GLU A 412 -21.74 4.07 1.78
C GLU A 412 -22.84 3.02 1.94
N ASP A 413 -23.08 2.25 0.87
CA ASP A 413 -24.00 1.13 0.88
C ASP A 413 -23.56 0.02 -0.11
N ARG A 414 -24.37 -1.06 -0.21
CA ARG A 414 -24.10 -2.18 -1.11
C ARG A 414 -24.07 -1.81 -2.59
N ASN A 415 -24.67 -0.68 -2.98
CA ASN A 415 -24.76 -0.25 -4.37
C ASN A 415 -23.48 0.43 -4.88
N ASN A 416 -22.53 0.73 -3.97
CA ASN A 416 -21.20 1.20 -4.34
C ASN A 416 -20.29 0.06 -4.87
N THR A 417 -20.81 -1.16 -4.97
CA THR A 417 -20.12 -2.33 -5.50
C THR A 417 -21.03 -3.11 -6.42
N PHE A 418 -20.56 -3.47 -7.60
CA PHE A 418 -21.32 -4.32 -8.51
C PHE A 418 -20.40 -5.27 -9.31
N PRO A 419 -20.86 -6.48 -9.61
CA PRO A 419 -20.19 -7.41 -10.50
C PRO A 419 -20.51 -7.11 -11.95
N SER A 420 -19.58 -7.39 -12.87
CA SER A 420 -19.79 -7.34 -14.31
C SER A 420 -18.88 -8.33 -15.05
N LEU A 421 -19.26 -8.71 -16.26
CA LEU A 421 -18.38 -9.46 -17.16
C LEU A 421 -17.41 -8.51 -17.87
N PRO A 422 -16.11 -8.78 -17.91
CA PRO A 422 -15.17 -7.93 -18.60
C PRO A 422 -15.22 -8.14 -20.11
N ASN A 423 -15.49 -7.10 -20.86
CA ASN A 423 -15.18 -6.99 -22.27
C ASN A 423 -13.73 -6.55 -22.42
N ILE A 424 -12.85 -7.45 -22.80
CA ILE A 424 -11.41 -7.19 -22.85
C ILE A 424 -11.07 -6.31 -24.03
N ILE A 425 -10.46 -5.14 -23.77
CA ILE A 425 -9.99 -4.19 -24.79
C ILE A 425 -8.46 -4.27 -24.87
N PRO A 426 -7.90 -4.94 -25.88
CA PRO A 426 -6.44 -5.11 -26.00
C PRO A 426 -5.76 -3.92 -26.67
N PHE A 427 -6.46 -3.27 -27.63
CA PHE A 427 -5.87 -2.29 -28.54
C PHE A 427 -6.93 -1.33 -29.10
N TYR A 428 -6.53 -0.19 -29.68
CA TYR A 428 -7.45 0.82 -30.19
C TYR A 428 -8.19 0.40 -31.47
N LYS A 429 -7.59 -0.50 -32.26
CA LYS A 429 -8.20 -1.13 -33.44
C LYS A 429 -8.43 -2.61 -33.17
N THR A 430 -9.64 -3.08 -33.34
CA THR A 430 -10.01 -4.47 -33.12
C THR A 430 -10.92 -4.97 -34.25
N GLU A 431 -10.89 -6.27 -34.50
CA GLU A 431 -11.77 -6.96 -35.43
C GLU A 431 -12.31 -8.27 -34.83
N ARG A 432 -13.36 -8.82 -35.42
CA ARG A 432 -13.81 -10.19 -35.09
C ARG A 432 -12.96 -11.19 -35.85
N ARG A 433 -12.43 -12.17 -35.12
CA ARG A 433 -11.59 -13.23 -35.71
C ARG A 433 -11.88 -14.58 -35.05
N VAL A 434 -11.92 -15.63 -35.86
CA VAL A 434 -11.99 -17.01 -35.35
C VAL A 434 -10.61 -17.64 -35.46
N ILE A 435 -10.11 -18.17 -34.33
CA ILE A 435 -8.81 -18.84 -34.23
C ILE A 435 -9.03 -20.18 -33.54
N ASP A 436 -8.64 -21.27 -34.19
CA ASP A 436 -8.79 -22.63 -33.66
C ASP A 436 -10.23 -22.93 -33.16
N GLY A 437 -11.24 -22.42 -33.85
CA GLY A 437 -12.66 -22.59 -33.52
C GLY A 437 -13.20 -21.73 -32.39
N VAL A 438 -12.37 -20.85 -31.83
CA VAL A 438 -12.77 -19.87 -30.78
C VAL A 438 -12.97 -18.51 -31.43
N GLU A 439 -14.12 -17.87 -31.16
CA GLU A 439 -14.40 -16.51 -31.64
C GLU A 439 -13.77 -15.46 -30.69
N TYR A 440 -12.98 -14.58 -31.26
CA TYR A 440 -12.36 -13.41 -30.62
C TYR A 440 -13.03 -12.16 -31.10
N LYS A 441 -13.96 -11.61 -30.33
CA LYS A 441 -14.80 -10.46 -30.74
C LYS A 441 -14.01 -9.16 -30.94
N ARG A 442 -12.89 -9.00 -30.24
CA ARG A 442 -12.04 -7.80 -30.25
C ARG A 442 -10.56 -8.14 -30.44
N PHE A 443 -10.27 -8.96 -31.45
CA PHE A 443 -8.88 -9.31 -31.76
C PHE A 443 -8.11 -8.05 -32.20
N PRO A 444 -6.92 -7.76 -31.64
CA PRO A 444 -6.18 -6.54 -31.97
C PRO A 444 -5.68 -6.57 -33.42
N VAL A 445 -5.91 -5.47 -34.14
CA VAL A 445 -5.39 -5.26 -35.50
C VAL A 445 -4.13 -4.42 -35.42
N ILE A 446 -2.98 -5.07 -35.45
CA ILE A 446 -1.66 -4.44 -35.29
C ILE A 446 -0.94 -4.46 -36.64
N THR A 447 -0.60 -3.27 -37.13
CA THR A 447 0.14 -3.08 -38.40
C THR A 447 1.64 -2.90 -38.12
N LYS A 448 2.46 -2.90 -39.19
CA LYS A 448 3.89 -2.62 -39.05
C LYS A 448 4.14 -1.19 -38.57
N GLU A 449 3.36 -0.25 -39.10
CA GLU A 449 3.41 1.15 -38.69
C GLU A 449 3.06 1.31 -37.19
N ASP A 450 2.16 0.48 -36.68
CA ASP A 450 1.84 0.49 -35.25
C ASP A 450 3.00 0.05 -34.38
N ILE A 451 3.80 -0.92 -34.82
CA ILE A 451 4.97 -1.42 -34.09
C ILE A 451 6.13 -0.41 -34.14
N GLU A 452 6.30 0.27 -35.27
CA GLU A 452 7.39 1.24 -35.49
C GLU A 452 7.13 2.61 -34.83
N ASP A 453 5.86 2.96 -34.58
CA ASP A 453 5.45 4.25 -34.02
C ASP A 453 5.47 4.23 -32.48
N ILE A 454 6.66 4.31 -31.90
CA ILE A 454 6.87 4.32 -30.44
C ILE A 454 6.33 5.61 -29.80
N GLU A 455 6.43 6.76 -30.48
CA GLU A 455 6.02 8.06 -29.93
C GLU A 455 4.52 8.12 -29.58
N ASN A 456 3.67 7.48 -30.38
CA ASN A 456 2.22 7.45 -30.16
C ASN A 456 1.72 6.19 -29.45
N MET A 457 2.62 5.33 -28.96
CA MET A 457 2.27 4.06 -28.31
C MET A 457 1.27 4.25 -27.16
N GLY A 458 1.44 5.33 -26.38
CA GLY A 458 0.53 5.66 -25.28
C GLY A 458 -0.94 5.87 -25.69
N ARG A 459 -1.21 6.23 -26.95
CA ARG A 459 -2.57 6.46 -27.47
C ARG A 459 -3.21 5.22 -28.07
N LYS A 460 -2.42 4.18 -28.32
CA LYS A 460 -2.87 2.91 -28.94
C LYS A 460 -3.48 1.97 -27.94
N PHE A 461 -3.10 2.11 -26.66
CA PHE A 461 -3.61 1.30 -25.56
C PHE A 461 -4.52 2.11 -24.65
N GLN A 462 -5.54 1.43 -24.14
CA GLN A 462 -6.41 1.99 -23.11
C GLN A 462 -6.03 1.41 -21.76
N ASP A 463 -5.90 2.28 -20.76
CA ASP A 463 -5.61 1.92 -19.38
C ASP A 463 -6.67 2.49 -18.42
N THR A 464 -7.90 2.67 -18.91
CA THR A 464 -9.05 3.11 -18.11
C THR A 464 -10.16 2.08 -18.19
N LEU A 465 -10.89 1.93 -17.12
CA LEU A 465 -12.09 1.11 -17.06
C LEU A 465 -13.26 1.89 -17.68
N ARG A 466 -13.95 1.32 -18.66
CA ARG A 466 -15.15 1.94 -19.22
C ARG A 466 -16.36 1.23 -18.68
N MET A 467 -17.19 2.01 -18.01
CA MET A 467 -18.37 1.49 -17.33
C MET A 467 -19.65 1.87 -18.06
N PHE A 468 -20.66 1.04 -17.88
CA PHE A 468 -21.99 1.37 -18.37
C PHE A 468 -22.54 2.56 -17.58
N PRO A 469 -22.92 3.68 -18.23
CA PRO A 469 -23.18 4.95 -17.53
C PRO A 469 -24.27 4.89 -16.47
N THR A 470 -25.22 3.95 -16.59
CA THR A 470 -26.32 3.81 -15.64
C THR A 470 -25.89 3.37 -14.23
N PHE A 471 -24.67 2.84 -14.06
CA PHE A 471 -24.11 2.51 -12.75
C PHE A 471 -23.48 3.69 -12.02
N LEU A 472 -23.15 4.78 -12.71
CA LEU A 472 -22.48 5.94 -12.11
C LEU A 472 -23.25 6.54 -10.94
N PRO A 473 -24.60 6.77 -11.01
CA PRO A 473 -25.34 7.31 -9.88
C PRO A 473 -25.31 6.40 -8.65
N ALA A 474 -25.36 5.07 -8.85
CA ALA A 474 -25.30 4.10 -7.76
C ALA A 474 -23.92 4.07 -7.09
N LEU A 475 -22.86 4.29 -7.85
CA LEU A 475 -21.49 4.41 -7.34
C LEU A 475 -21.19 5.80 -6.77
N GLY A 476 -22.06 6.79 -6.98
CA GLY A 476 -21.74 8.19 -6.71
C GLY A 476 -20.52 8.67 -7.49
N ALA A 477 -20.33 8.18 -8.71
CA ALA A 477 -19.15 8.39 -9.56
C ALA A 477 -19.47 9.28 -10.75
N ASP A 478 -18.44 9.94 -11.30
CA ASP A 478 -18.48 10.65 -12.57
C ASP A 478 -17.17 10.41 -13.37
N PHE A 479 -17.13 10.93 -14.60
CA PHE A 479 -15.98 10.75 -15.51
C PHE A 479 -14.97 11.89 -15.42
N ASP A 480 -14.79 12.49 -14.26
CA ASP A 480 -13.85 13.60 -14.02
C ASP A 480 -12.45 13.16 -13.54
N GLY A 481 -12.21 11.87 -13.49
CA GLY A 481 -10.96 11.26 -12.98
C GLY A 481 -11.18 10.33 -11.80
N ASP A 482 -12.43 10.03 -11.46
CA ASP A 482 -12.79 9.06 -10.43
C ASP A 482 -12.12 7.70 -10.68
N GLN A 483 -11.76 7.03 -9.59
CA GLN A 483 -11.11 5.73 -9.60
C GLN A 483 -11.98 4.69 -8.89
N THR A 484 -11.97 3.50 -9.45
CA THR A 484 -12.60 2.33 -8.85
C THR A 484 -11.56 1.26 -8.54
N SER A 485 -11.83 0.46 -7.52
CA SER A 485 -11.09 -0.76 -7.23
C SER A 485 -11.83 -1.94 -7.84
N CYS A 486 -11.09 -2.84 -8.48
CA CYS A 486 -11.62 -4.01 -9.14
C CYS A 486 -10.99 -5.26 -8.57
N ASN A 487 -11.80 -6.29 -8.30
CA ASN A 487 -11.36 -7.60 -7.84
C ASN A 487 -11.80 -8.69 -8.84
N GLY A 488 -10.94 -9.68 -9.07
CA GLY A 488 -11.29 -10.82 -9.90
C GLY A 488 -12.18 -11.83 -9.15
N VAL A 489 -13.29 -12.25 -9.75
CA VAL A 489 -14.16 -13.31 -9.21
C VAL A 489 -13.80 -14.62 -9.90
N PHE A 490 -13.16 -15.54 -9.19
CA PHE A 490 -12.54 -16.72 -9.77
C PHE A 490 -13.51 -17.87 -10.05
N THR A 491 -14.62 -17.94 -9.31
CA THR A 491 -15.60 -19.00 -9.43
C THR A 491 -16.70 -18.64 -10.43
N LYS A 492 -17.04 -19.60 -11.33
CA LYS A 492 -18.15 -19.40 -12.27
C LYS A 492 -19.52 -19.38 -11.58
N ASN A 493 -19.67 -20.08 -10.46
CA ASN A 493 -20.92 -20.18 -9.69
C ASN A 493 -20.97 -19.15 -8.54
N SER A 494 -20.54 -17.94 -8.80
CA SER A 494 -20.45 -16.88 -7.78
C SER A 494 -21.78 -16.18 -7.45
N GLY A 495 -22.86 -16.48 -8.18
CA GLY A 495 -24.13 -15.73 -8.06
C GLY A 495 -24.10 -14.34 -8.69
N CYS A 496 -22.99 -13.92 -9.29
CA CYS A 496 -22.85 -12.59 -9.90
C CYS A 496 -23.87 -12.34 -11.01
N GLY A 497 -24.12 -13.33 -11.86
CA GLY A 497 -25.14 -13.23 -12.91
C GLY A 497 -26.54 -13.04 -12.35
N GLU A 498 -26.92 -13.81 -11.32
CA GLU A 498 -28.19 -13.65 -10.64
C GLU A 498 -28.32 -12.27 -9.99
N TYR A 499 -27.21 -11.78 -9.38
CA TYR A 499 -27.18 -10.44 -8.80
C TYR A 499 -27.44 -9.35 -9.83
N ILE A 500 -26.75 -9.40 -10.98
CA ILE A 500 -26.86 -8.39 -12.05
C ILE A 500 -28.28 -8.31 -12.59
N TYR A 501 -28.90 -9.47 -12.85
CA TYR A 501 -30.21 -9.52 -13.50
C TYR A 501 -31.38 -9.55 -12.53
N SER A 502 -31.17 -9.52 -11.20
CA SER A 502 -32.25 -9.46 -10.21
C SER A 502 -32.75 -8.03 -10.01
N PRO A 503 -34.03 -7.73 -10.32
CA PRO A 503 -34.60 -6.41 -10.08
C PRO A 503 -34.53 -5.96 -8.62
N ALA A 504 -34.54 -6.88 -7.67
CA ALA A 504 -34.48 -6.60 -6.24
C ALA A 504 -33.18 -5.88 -5.82
N ASN A 505 -32.11 -6.03 -6.60
CA ASN A 505 -30.82 -5.38 -6.31
C ASN A 505 -30.75 -3.95 -6.84
N TRP A 506 -31.63 -3.58 -7.76
CA TRP A 506 -31.64 -2.27 -8.40
C TRP A 506 -32.80 -1.37 -7.95
N ILE A 507 -33.71 -1.92 -7.15
CA ILE A 507 -34.85 -1.19 -6.60
C ILE A 507 -34.65 -1.06 -5.09
N ASN A 508 -34.55 0.16 -4.60
CA ASN A 508 -34.46 0.44 -3.17
C ASN A 508 -35.80 0.97 -2.67
N ILE A 509 -36.35 0.35 -1.61
CA ILE A 509 -37.57 0.79 -0.94
C ILE A 509 -37.15 1.42 0.38
N GLY A 510 -37.05 2.75 0.41
CA GLY A 510 -36.72 3.52 1.59
C GLY A 510 -37.72 4.64 1.84
N GLY A 511 -38.13 4.84 3.10
CA GLY A 511 -39.01 5.93 3.49
C GLY A 511 -40.42 5.92 2.83
N GLY A 512 -40.92 4.75 2.46
CA GLY A 512 -42.23 4.60 1.82
C GLY A 512 -42.24 4.93 0.32
N THR A 513 -41.12 5.23 -0.28
CA THR A 513 -40.99 5.50 -1.73
C THR A 513 -40.05 4.47 -2.37
N MET A 514 -40.45 3.95 -3.52
CA MET A 514 -39.63 3.09 -4.36
C MET A 514 -38.65 4.00 -5.14
N ARG A 515 -37.35 3.78 -4.97
CA ARG A 515 -36.30 4.47 -5.70
C ARG A 515 -35.47 3.46 -6.49
N SER A 516 -35.15 3.82 -7.72
CA SER A 516 -34.17 3.10 -8.52
C SER A 516 -32.77 3.45 -8.04
N THR A 517 -31.91 2.45 -7.91
CA THR A 517 -30.47 2.63 -7.65
C THR A 517 -29.69 2.96 -8.93
N GLY A 518 -30.36 2.95 -10.09
CA GLY A 518 -29.85 3.36 -11.38
C GLY A 518 -30.97 3.95 -12.21
N ASP A 519 -30.70 4.29 -13.44
CA ASP A 519 -31.73 4.75 -14.37
C ASP A 519 -32.54 3.54 -14.88
N ILE A 520 -33.61 3.19 -14.11
CA ILE A 520 -34.52 2.05 -14.45
C ILE A 520 -35.06 2.17 -15.88
N VAL A 521 -35.30 3.39 -16.37
CA VAL A 521 -35.89 3.57 -17.70
C VAL A 521 -34.92 3.07 -18.77
N ALA A 522 -33.63 3.44 -18.65
CA ALA A 522 -32.58 2.95 -19.54
C ALA A 522 -32.40 1.44 -19.42
N HIS A 523 -32.42 0.89 -18.20
CA HIS A 523 -32.32 -0.55 -17.95
C HIS A 523 -33.50 -1.33 -18.54
N THR A 524 -34.74 -0.84 -18.34
CA THR A 524 -35.92 -1.48 -18.83
C THR A 524 -35.98 -1.43 -20.36
N LEU A 525 -35.66 -0.32 -20.98
CA LEU A 525 -35.56 -0.18 -22.42
C LEU A 525 -34.51 -1.10 -23.03
N TYR A 526 -33.35 -1.20 -22.39
CA TYR A 526 -32.26 -2.09 -22.84
C TYR A 526 -32.66 -3.58 -22.71
N ALA A 527 -33.24 -3.99 -21.57
CA ALA A 527 -33.69 -5.34 -21.38
C ALA A 527 -34.83 -5.71 -22.38
N LEU A 528 -35.73 -4.77 -22.64
CA LEU A 528 -36.81 -4.97 -23.64
C LEU A 528 -36.25 -5.05 -25.06
N THR A 529 -35.25 -4.26 -25.41
CA THR A 529 -34.61 -4.34 -26.72
C THR A 529 -33.86 -5.65 -26.93
N LYS A 530 -33.14 -6.15 -25.91
CA LYS A 530 -32.52 -7.48 -25.98
C LYS A 530 -33.51 -8.64 -26.10
N LEU A 531 -34.59 -8.59 -25.34
CA LEU A 531 -35.66 -9.62 -25.43
C LEU A 531 -36.35 -9.66 -26.79
N HIS A 532 -36.29 -8.59 -27.60
CA HIS A 532 -36.90 -8.53 -28.93
C HIS A 532 -35.89 -8.78 -30.06
N SER A 533 -34.61 -8.89 -29.75
CA SER A 533 -33.51 -9.16 -30.70
C SER A 533 -33.10 -10.64 -30.73
N GLU A 534 -33.62 -11.47 -29.82
CA GLU A 534 -33.55 -12.92 -29.85
C GLU A 534 -34.87 -13.50 -30.48
#